data_857386407d4ace61ad351057fff49635
#
_entry.id   857386407d4ace61ad351057fff49635
#
_cell.length_a   1.000
_cell.length_b   1.000
_cell.length_c   1.000
_cell.angle_alpha   90.00
_cell.angle_beta   90.00
_cell.angle_gamma   90.00
#
_symmetry.space_group_name_H-M   'P 1'
#
loop_
_entity.id
_entity.type
_entity.pdbx_description
1 polymer ?
#
loop_
_entity_poly.entity_id
_entity_poly.type
_entity_poly.pdbx_seq_one_letter_code
_entity_poly.pdbx_strand_id
1 'polypeptide(L)'
;IKAISDSREIYSKNENNLINMGIITDLRLVFKDDVNDKNRAAIILHKLYLEYKNNDLDKELHLTLDIEDLNKLKLQIENAIVKDQILRDDYKEVLNFIF
;
A
#
# COMPACT_ATOMS: atom_id res chain seq x y z
N ILE A 1 -0.55 29.76 -3.27
CA ILE A 1 -1.77 29.04 -2.91
C ILE A 1 -2.43 28.44 -4.15
N LYS A 2 -2.61 29.25 -5.18
CA LYS A 2 -3.18 28.80 -6.44
C LYS A 2 -2.33 27.71 -7.11
N ALA A 3 -1.01 27.84 -7.06
CA ALA A 3 -0.09 26.83 -7.61
C ALA A 3 -0.18 25.49 -6.87
N ILE A 4 -0.37 25.51 -5.56
CA ILE A 4 -0.54 24.30 -4.76
C ILE A 4 -1.86 23.62 -5.11
N SER A 5 -2.93 24.37 -5.24
CA SER A 5 -4.24 23.86 -5.62
C SER A 5 -4.22 23.26 -7.01
N ASP A 6 -3.61 23.96 -7.97
CA ASP A 6 -3.49 23.49 -9.34
C ASP A 6 -2.67 22.21 -9.44
N SER A 7 -1.58 22.10 -8.66
CA SER A 7 -0.75 20.89 -8.62
C SER A 7 -1.53 19.68 -8.12
N ARG A 8 -2.38 19.87 -7.10
CA ARG A 8 -3.23 18.79 -6.59
C ARG A 8 -4.30 18.38 -7.57
N GLU A 9 -4.88 19.33 -8.27
CA GLU A 9 -5.87 19.04 -9.32
C GLU A 9 -5.25 18.23 -10.44
N ILE A 10 -4.07 18.60 -10.90
CA ILE A 10 -3.35 17.88 -11.95
C ILE A 10 -3.02 16.46 -11.47
N TYR A 11 -2.56 16.31 -10.24
CA TYR A 11 -2.26 15.02 -9.65
C TYR A 11 -3.51 14.14 -9.56
N SER A 12 -4.64 14.70 -9.14
CA SER A 12 -5.88 13.97 -8.95
C SER A 12 -6.58 13.59 -10.25
N LYS A 13 -6.41 14.39 -11.30
CA LYS A 13 -7.17 14.27 -12.54
C LYS A 13 -6.81 13.05 -13.39
N ASN A 14 -5.54 12.70 -13.44
CA ASN A 14 -5.02 11.71 -14.40
C ASN A 14 -4.49 10.45 -13.75
N GLU A 15 -4.56 10.34 -12.43
CA GLU A 15 -4.02 9.22 -11.70
C GLU A 15 -4.97 8.72 -10.63
N ASN A 16 -4.74 7.48 -10.20
CA ASN A 16 -5.46 6.92 -9.07
C ASN A 16 -4.85 7.45 -7.77
N ASN A 17 -5.67 8.03 -6.92
CA ASN A 17 -5.21 8.59 -5.66
C ASN A 17 -5.68 7.73 -4.50
N LEU A 18 -4.76 7.38 -3.62
CA LEU A 18 -5.06 6.58 -2.45
C LEU A 18 -5.90 7.39 -1.47
N ILE A 19 -7.05 6.81 -1.05
CA ILE A 19 -7.91 7.39 -0.03
C ILE A 19 -7.65 6.73 1.31
N ASN A 20 -7.61 5.41 1.33
CA ASN A 20 -7.46 4.62 2.56
C ASN A 20 -6.83 3.28 2.24
N MET A 21 -6.28 2.64 3.25
CA MET A 21 -5.68 1.31 3.11
C MET A 21 -5.72 0.58 4.44
N GLY A 22 -5.65 -0.72 4.36
CA GLY A 22 -5.57 -1.55 5.56
C GLY A 22 -5.13 -2.96 5.22
N ILE A 23 -4.74 -3.69 6.25
CA ILE A 23 -4.33 -5.09 6.10
C ILE A 23 -5.09 -5.91 7.13
N ILE A 24 -5.77 -6.95 6.67
CA ILE A 24 -6.47 -7.90 7.52
C ILE A 24 -5.68 -9.20 7.50
N THR A 25 -5.29 -9.65 8.69
CA THR A 25 -4.54 -10.91 8.82
C THR A 25 -5.49 -12.03 9.20
N ASP A 26 -5.38 -13.13 8.49
CA ASP A 26 -6.24 -14.29 8.67
C ASP A 26 -5.42 -15.56 8.82
N LEU A 27 -5.81 -16.41 9.76
CA LEU A 27 -5.23 -17.72 9.95
C LEU A 27 -6.20 -18.78 9.39
N ARG A 28 -5.72 -19.57 8.45
CA ARG A 28 -6.51 -20.65 7.87
C ARG A 28 -5.87 -21.99 8.15
N LEU A 29 -6.69 -22.92 8.62
CA LEU A 29 -6.28 -24.30 8.78
C LEU A 29 -6.45 -25.03 7.46
N VAL A 30 -5.41 -25.78 7.10
CA VAL A 30 -5.45 -26.63 5.90
C VAL A 30 -5.66 -28.06 6.37
N PHE A 31 -6.80 -28.64 5.99
CA PHE A 31 -7.11 -30.02 6.31
C PHE A 31 -6.61 -30.91 5.18
N LYS A 32 -5.83 -31.94 5.55
CA LYS A 32 -5.49 -33.01 4.62
C LYS A 32 -6.70 -33.94 4.46
N ASP A 33 -6.62 -34.84 3.49
CA ASP A 33 -7.71 -35.79 3.19
C ASP A 33 -8.14 -36.63 4.40
N ASP A 34 -7.25 -36.86 5.35
CA ASP A 34 -7.56 -37.51 6.60
C ASP A 34 -7.79 -36.48 7.70
N VAL A 35 -9.06 -36.33 8.08
CA VAL A 35 -9.50 -35.39 9.13
C VAL A 35 -8.93 -35.77 10.49
N ASN A 36 -8.52 -37.02 10.68
CA ASN A 36 -7.97 -37.52 11.93
C ASN A 36 -6.46 -37.35 12.04
N ASP A 37 -5.83 -36.86 10.99
CA ASP A 37 -4.40 -36.57 11.02
C ASP A 37 -4.13 -35.42 11.97
N LYS A 38 -3.28 -35.68 12.99
CA LYS A 38 -2.92 -34.70 13.99
C LYS A 38 -1.98 -33.62 13.47
N ASN A 39 -1.36 -33.83 12.32
CA ASN A 39 -0.46 -32.88 11.67
C ASN A 39 -1.25 -31.92 10.79
N ARG A 40 -1.87 -30.94 11.43
CA ARG A 40 -2.59 -29.92 10.71
C ARG A 40 -1.66 -28.80 10.28
N ALA A 41 -1.74 -28.44 9.02
CA ALA A 41 -1.03 -27.28 8.48
C ALA A 41 -1.89 -26.05 8.64
N ALA A 42 -1.26 -24.93 8.85
CA ALA A 42 -1.93 -23.63 8.91
C ALA A 42 -1.24 -22.66 7.96
N ILE A 43 -2.04 -21.78 7.38
CA ILE A 43 -1.56 -20.72 6.49
C ILE A 43 -1.98 -19.38 7.08
N ILE A 44 -1.03 -18.47 7.16
CA ILE A 44 -1.32 -17.08 7.52
C ILE A 44 -1.33 -16.27 6.24
N LEU A 45 -2.45 -15.63 5.96
CA LEU A 45 -2.62 -14.76 4.80
C LEU A 45 -2.96 -13.35 5.24
N HIS A 46 -2.49 -12.40 4.49
CA HIS A 46 -2.76 -10.98 4.72
C HIS A 46 -3.51 -10.43 3.53
N LYS A 47 -4.64 -9.80 3.78
CA LYS A 47 -5.40 -9.15 2.73
C LYS A 47 -5.14 -7.65 2.79
N LEU A 48 -4.43 -7.14 1.81
CA LEU A 48 -4.24 -5.71 1.64
C LEU A 48 -5.43 -5.17 0.87
N TYR A 49 -6.10 -4.17 1.42
CA TYR A 49 -7.11 -3.44 0.66
C TYR A 49 -6.66 -1.99 0.47
N LEU A 50 -6.96 -1.48 -0.69
CA LEU A 50 -6.70 -0.11 -1.08
C LEU A 50 -8.00 0.50 -1.56
N GLU A 51 -8.37 1.63 -0.96
CA GLU A 51 -9.45 2.46 -1.48
C GLU A 51 -8.80 3.62 -2.22
N TYR A 52 -9.20 3.82 -3.46
CA TYR A 52 -8.60 4.86 -4.28
C TYR A 52 -9.65 5.55 -5.13
N LYS A 53 -9.31 6.75 -5.56
CA LYS A 53 -10.18 7.57 -6.38
C LYS A 53 -9.63 7.64 -7.79
N ASN A 54 -10.48 7.33 -8.76
CA ASN A 54 -10.15 7.41 -10.18
C ASN A 54 -11.24 8.21 -10.87
N ASN A 55 -10.90 9.41 -11.37
CA ASN A 55 -11.83 10.29 -12.04
C ASN A 55 -13.12 10.51 -11.25
N ASP A 56 -13.00 10.85 -9.97
CA ASP A 56 -14.11 11.08 -9.04
C ASP A 56 -14.93 9.83 -8.68
N LEU A 57 -14.49 8.66 -9.13
CA LEU A 57 -15.12 7.39 -8.77
C LEU A 57 -14.29 6.69 -7.69
N ASP A 58 -14.95 6.28 -6.62
CA ASP A 58 -14.32 5.50 -5.56
C ASP A 58 -14.22 4.04 -5.99
N LYS A 59 -13.02 3.48 -5.88
CA LYS A 59 -12.74 2.09 -6.24
C LYS A 59 -11.97 1.39 -5.14
N GLU A 60 -12.06 0.08 -5.11
CA GLU A 60 -11.34 -0.76 -4.15
C GLU A 60 -10.51 -1.81 -4.89
N LEU A 61 -9.36 -2.13 -4.31
CA LEU A 61 -8.50 -3.22 -4.77
C LEU A 61 -8.15 -4.08 -3.58
N HIS A 62 -8.24 -5.38 -3.74
CA HIS A 62 -7.90 -6.36 -2.71
C HIS A 62 -6.81 -7.28 -3.22
N LEU A 63 -5.76 -7.45 -2.43
CA LEU A 63 -4.64 -8.34 -2.75
C LEU A 63 -4.39 -9.28 -1.58
N THR A 64 -4.19 -10.56 -1.89
CA THR A 64 -3.80 -11.53 -0.88
C THR A 64 -2.29 -11.67 -0.89
N LEU A 65 -1.68 -11.48 0.27
CA LEU A 65 -0.24 -11.46 0.45
C LEU A 65 0.18 -12.50 1.49
N ASP A 66 1.33 -13.13 1.25
CA ASP A 66 2.00 -13.92 2.27
C ASP A 66 3.07 -13.08 2.98
N ILE A 67 3.81 -13.69 3.90
CA ILE A 67 4.84 -12.95 4.67
C ILE A 67 5.97 -12.46 3.76
N GLU A 68 6.32 -13.21 2.73
CA GLU A 68 7.36 -12.78 1.78
C GLU A 68 6.93 -11.55 1.01
N ASP A 69 5.67 -11.52 0.58
CA ASP A 69 5.10 -10.36 -0.10
C ASP A 69 5.09 -9.13 0.80
N LEU A 70 4.72 -9.32 2.07
CA LEU A 70 4.74 -8.22 3.04
C LEU A 70 6.14 -7.66 3.24
N ASN A 71 7.14 -8.53 3.34
CA ASN A 71 8.51 -8.09 3.52
C ASN A 71 9.03 -7.35 2.29
N LYS A 72 8.66 -7.78 1.10
CA LYS A 72 9.00 -7.07 -0.14
C LYS A 72 8.36 -5.70 -0.19
N LEU A 73 7.08 -5.63 0.16
CA LEU A 73 6.34 -4.37 0.20
C LEU A 73 6.93 -3.41 1.22
N LYS A 74 7.24 -3.91 2.40
CA LYS A 74 7.87 -3.12 3.46
C LYS A 74 9.20 -2.52 3.00
N LEU A 75 10.04 -3.32 2.35
CA LEU A 75 11.32 -2.85 1.84
C LEU A 75 11.15 -1.72 0.82
N GLN A 76 10.20 -1.87 -0.10
CA GLN A 76 9.93 -0.84 -1.10
C GLN A 76 9.43 0.45 -0.46
N ILE A 77 8.56 0.33 0.54
CA ILE A 77 8.03 1.48 1.27
C ILE A 77 9.16 2.19 2.03
N GLU A 78 10.00 1.45 2.75
CA GLU A 78 11.13 2.02 3.48
C GLU A 78 12.09 2.75 2.54
N ASN A 79 12.40 2.15 1.40
CA ASN A 79 13.28 2.76 0.40
C ASN A 79 12.68 4.07 -0.15
N ALA A 80 11.38 4.08 -0.41
CA ALA A 80 10.71 5.29 -0.89
C ALA A 80 10.74 6.41 0.15
N ILE A 81 10.51 6.07 1.41
CA ILE A 81 10.56 7.05 2.52
C ILE A 81 11.96 7.66 2.64
N VAL A 82 12.99 6.81 2.55
CA VAL A 82 14.39 7.29 2.60
C VAL A 82 14.70 8.21 1.44
N LYS A 83 14.29 7.85 0.24
CA LYS A 83 14.49 8.68 -0.96
C LYS A 83 13.78 10.02 -0.84
N ASP A 84 12.56 10.01 -0.32
CA ASP A 84 11.79 11.23 -0.08
C ASP A 84 12.56 12.18 0.85
N GLN A 85 13.07 11.64 1.96
CA GLN A 85 13.82 12.42 2.94
C GLN A 85 15.12 13.00 2.34
N ILE A 86 15.85 12.20 1.60
CA ILE A 86 17.09 12.64 0.94
C ILE A 86 16.81 13.78 -0.04
N LEU A 87 15.77 13.65 -0.84
CA LEU A 87 15.42 14.69 -1.81
C LEU A 87 14.99 15.97 -1.13
N ARG A 88 14.24 15.89 -0.03
CA ARG A 88 13.84 17.07 0.73
C ARG A 88 15.05 17.77 1.35
N ASP A 89 15.98 17.02 1.91
CA ASP A 89 17.18 17.57 2.51
C ASP A 89 18.12 18.19 1.48
N ASP A 90 18.31 17.53 0.34
CA ASP A 90 19.21 17.99 -0.71
C ASP A 90 18.72 19.27 -1.41
N TYR A 91 17.41 19.43 -1.54
CA TYR A 91 16.83 20.52 -2.33
C TYR A 91 16.04 21.54 -1.49
N LYS A 92 16.10 21.47 -0.16
CA LYS A 92 15.32 22.33 0.73
C LYS A 92 15.57 23.84 0.53
N GLU A 93 16.77 24.20 0.09
CA GLU A 93 17.13 25.62 -0.12
C GLU A 93 16.79 26.11 -1.51
N VAL A 94 16.53 25.20 -2.44
CA VAL A 94 16.28 25.51 -3.86
C VAL A 94 14.82 25.30 -4.24
N LEU A 95 14.17 24.31 -3.64
CA LEU A 95 12.80 23.92 -3.96
C LEU A 95 11.89 24.02 -2.74
N ASN A 96 10.66 24.39 -3.02
CA ASN A 96 9.60 24.44 -2.01
C ASN A 96 8.67 23.27 -2.24
N PHE A 97 8.72 22.26 -1.35
CA PHE A 97 7.93 21.04 -1.50
C PHE A 97 6.47 21.27 -1.11
N ILE A 98 5.57 20.84 -2.00
CA ILE A 98 4.13 21.05 -1.84
C ILE A 98 3.52 20.00 -0.89
N PHE A 99 4.06 18.80 -0.88
CA PHE A 99 3.57 17.70 -0.04
C PHE A 99 4.62 17.25 0.98
#